data_c8751b8981fe9b6f94c473e74b0dc94e
#
_entry.id   c8751b8981fe9b6f94c473e74b0dc94e
#
_cell.length_a   1.000
_cell.length_b   1.000
_cell.length_c   1.000
_cell.angle_alpha   90.00
_cell.angle_beta   90.00
_cell.angle_gamma   90.00
#
_symmetry.space_group_name_H-M   'P 1'
#
loop_
_entity.id
_entity.type
_entity.pdbx_description
1 polymer ?
#
loop_
_entity_poly.entity_id
_entity_poly.type
_entity_poly.pdbx_seq_one_letter_code
_entity_poly.pdbx_strand_id
1 'polypeptide(L)'
;MIKRKEGCLMKKILYGALTGFALFLVAGCTPKTPTAVSSTNEQKETAISTSETSSSVQQEATTTTEKTSAVAVSLEKVTTAFEKKYPEAKITSLQLDTDFGRYFYEIEGVDQQKEYQVEVNAETGEFTKEKVETLDADEQNGVKMQEEALDLTKIISREQATTLAEKEAKVGQATDWKLEKELGITYWEVKVKEGQQKIEVKIDAHSGKILTTERDD
;
A
#
# COMPACT_ATOMS: atom_id res chain seq x y z
N MET A 1 18.82 20.48 42.39
CA MET A 1 18.35 20.94 41.06
C MET A 1 18.09 19.70 40.21
N ILE A 2 16.88 19.20 40.26
CA ILE A 2 16.48 17.89 39.68
C ILE A 2 15.83 18.17 38.32
N LYS A 3 16.50 17.85 37.23
CA LYS A 3 15.91 17.87 35.88
C LYS A 3 15.01 16.66 35.72
N ARG A 4 13.72 16.88 35.64
CA ARG A 4 12.73 15.87 35.18
C ARG A 4 12.97 15.60 33.71
N LYS A 5 13.24 14.35 33.38
CA LYS A 5 13.14 13.82 32.02
C LYS A 5 11.66 13.59 31.74
N GLU A 6 11.11 14.37 30.83
CA GLU A 6 9.78 14.10 30.30
C GLU A 6 9.92 12.97 29.27
N GLY A 7 9.39 11.81 29.63
CA GLY A 7 9.31 10.66 28.74
C GLY A 7 8.30 10.94 27.63
N CYS A 8 8.75 10.79 26.39
CA CYS A 8 7.89 10.76 25.22
C CYS A 8 6.97 9.54 25.33
N LEU A 9 5.71 9.79 25.65
CA LEU A 9 4.67 8.77 25.78
C LEU A 9 4.23 8.37 24.37
N MET A 10 4.78 7.29 23.85
CA MET A 10 4.26 6.66 22.64
C MET A 10 2.83 6.18 22.91
N LYS A 11 1.89 6.69 22.13
CA LYS A 11 0.50 6.19 22.12
C LYS A 11 0.53 4.78 21.53
N LYS A 12 0.46 3.78 22.39
CA LYS A 12 0.03 2.44 22.00
C LYS A 12 -1.44 2.54 21.58
N ILE A 13 -1.70 2.45 20.31
CA ILE A 13 -3.07 2.32 19.80
C ILE A 13 -3.48 0.89 20.06
N LEU A 14 -4.27 0.72 21.13
CA LEU A 14 -4.92 -0.54 21.47
C LEU A 14 -6.05 -0.75 20.45
N TYR A 15 -5.89 -1.65 19.52
CA TYR A 15 -7.00 -2.15 18.74
C TYR A 15 -7.89 -3.02 19.61
N GLY A 16 -9.01 -2.46 20.05
CA GLY A 16 -10.08 -3.19 20.73
C GLY A 16 -10.85 -4.03 19.71
N ALA A 17 -10.65 -5.33 19.75
CA ALA A 17 -11.51 -6.28 19.04
C ALA A 17 -12.92 -6.24 19.61
N LEU A 18 -13.88 -5.71 18.88
CA LEU A 18 -15.31 -5.85 19.15
C LEU A 18 -15.86 -7.00 18.30
N THR A 19 -15.88 -8.19 18.88
CA THR A 19 -16.61 -9.34 18.35
C THR A 19 -18.10 -9.16 18.60
N GLY A 20 -18.83 -8.74 17.56
CA GLY A 20 -20.28 -8.73 17.53
C GLY A 20 -20.81 -9.85 16.63
N PHE A 21 -21.08 -11.01 17.21
CA PHE A 21 -21.70 -12.15 16.54
C PHE A 21 -23.21 -11.93 16.52
N ALA A 22 -23.78 -11.58 15.38
CA ALA A 22 -25.23 -11.57 15.18
C ALA A 22 -25.62 -12.68 14.18
N LEU A 23 -26.17 -13.74 14.75
CA LEU A 23 -26.78 -14.86 14.03
C LEU A 23 -28.14 -14.39 13.45
N PHE A 24 -28.31 -14.37 12.14
CA PHE A 24 -29.63 -14.33 11.53
C PHE A 24 -29.85 -15.59 10.70
N LEU A 25 -30.68 -16.47 11.26
CA LEU A 25 -31.33 -17.56 10.55
C LEU A 25 -32.58 -17.00 9.84
N VAL A 26 -32.67 -17.12 8.54
CA VAL A 26 -33.96 -17.14 7.83
C VAL A 26 -33.92 -18.23 6.77
N ALA A 27 -34.83 -19.16 6.96
CA ALA A 27 -35.10 -20.29 6.09
C ALA A 27 -36.01 -19.91 4.94
N GLY A 28 -35.82 -20.58 3.80
CA GLY A 28 -36.98 -21.04 2.98
C GLY A 28 -37.16 -20.41 1.61
N CYS A 29 -36.97 -21.19 0.62
CA CYS A 29 -37.83 -21.64 -0.47
C CYS A 29 -37.19 -21.67 -1.84
N THR A 30 -36.97 -22.87 -2.32
CA THR A 30 -36.77 -23.30 -3.71
C THR A 30 -38.11 -23.40 -4.48
N PRO A 31 -38.15 -23.87 -5.72
CA PRO A 31 -37.49 -23.53 -6.99
C PRO A 31 -38.53 -23.33 -8.15
N LYS A 32 -38.10 -22.85 -9.32
CA LYS A 32 -38.69 -23.24 -10.59
C LYS A 32 -37.81 -22.88 -11.79
N THR A 33 -37.27 -23.87 -12.45
CA THR A 33 -37.01 -23.95 -13.90
C THR A 33 -38.30 -24.49 -14.57
N PRO A 34 -38.55 -24.42 -15.88
CA PRO A 34 -37.63 -24.51 -17.01
C PRO A 34 -38.03 -23.60 -18.21
N THR A 35 -37.23 -23.43 -19.25
CA THR A 35 -37.43 -24.04 -20.58
C THR A 35 -36.55 -23.38 -21.62
N ALA A 36 -35.91 -24.21 -22.39
CA ALA A 36 -35.10 -23.92 -23.55
C ALA A 36 -35.92 -23.48 -24.74
N VAL A 37 -35.35 -22.65 -25.61
CA VAL A 37 -35.57 -22.72 -27.07
C VAL A 37 -34.31 -22.39 -27.81
N SER A 38 -33.94 -23.32 -28.66
CA SER A 38 -32.93 -23.34 -29.69
C SER A 38 -33.34 -22.46 -30.87
N SER A 39 -32.38 -21.78 -31.49
CA SER A 39 -32.39 -21.56 -32.95
C SER A 39 -31.01 -21.16 -33.46
N THR A 40 -30.51 -22.03 -34.22
CA THR A 40 -29.50 -22.11 -35.26
C THR A 40 -29.62 -21.01 -36.32
N ASN A 41 -28.50 -20.52 -36.83
CA ASN A 41 -28.03 -20.38 -38.22
C ASN A 41 -26.98 -19.27 -38.30
N GLU A 42 -25.96 -19.46 -38.89
CA GLU A 42 -25.26 -19.95 -40.07
C GLU A 42 -24.15 -18.97 -40.46
N GLN A 43 -23.03 -19.55 -40.62
CA GLN A 43 -21.84 -19.31 -41.39
C GLN A 43 -21.88 -18.20 -42.48
N LYS A 44 -20.81 -17.37 -42.51
CA LYS A 44 -20.13 -17.06 -43.78
C LYS A 44 -18.65 -16.69 -43.54
N GLU A 45 -17.82 -17.61 -43.94
CA GLU A 45 -16.39 -17.41 -44.25
C GLU A 45 -16.21 -16.38 -45.37
N THR A 46 -15.21 -15.52 -45.29
CA THR A 46 -14.40 -15.16 -46.44
C THR A 46 -13.01 -14.72 -45.98
N ALA A 47 -12.05 -15.38 -46.56
CA ALA A 47 -10.62 -15.28 -46.29
C ALA A 47 -9.94 -14.15 -47.10
N ILE A 48 -8.69 -13.88 -46.73
CA ILE A 48 -7.54 -13.36 -47.51
C ILE A 48 -7.41 -11.82 -47.59
N SER A 49 -6.39 -11.24 -46.94
CA SER A 49 -5.12 -10.91 -47.63
C SER A 49 -4.09 -10.33 -46.67
N THR A 50 -2.91 -10.88 -46.79
CA THR A 50 -1.63 -10.47 -46.23
C THR A 50 -1.20 -9.09 -46.78
N SER A 51 -0.72 -8.21 -45.87
CA SER A 51 0.41 -7.33 -46.22
C SER A 51 1.11 -6.85 -44.95
N GLU A 52 2.35 -7.26 -44.82
CA GLU A 52 3.34 -6.74 -43.90
C GLU A 52 3.60 -5.26 -44.23
N THR A 53 3.57 -4.42 -43.21
CA THR A 53 4.27 -3.15 -43.23
C THR A 53 4.80 -2.85 -41.85
N SER A 54 6.10 -3.01 -41.73
CA SER A 54 6.93 -2.51 -40.68
C SER A 54 6.71 -1.00 -40.52
N SER A 55 6.27 -0.57 -39.34
CA SER A 55 6.31 0.85 -39.00
C SER A 55 6.75 1.00 -37.55
N SER A 56 7.91 1.58 -37.42
CA SER A 56 8.57 2.08 -36.25
C SER A 56 7.59 2.80 -35.32
N VAL A 57 7.39 2.27 -34.09
CA VAL A 57 6.73 2.98 -33.02
C VAL A 57 7.71 4.05 -32.54
N GLN A 58 7.48 5.26 -32.95
CA GLN A 58 8.00 6.45 -32.30
C GLN A 58 7.44 6.50 -30.89
N GLN A 59 8.35 6.41 -29.96
CA GLN A 59 8.13 6.66 -28.55
C GLN A 59 7.83 8.15 -28.40
N GLU A 60 6.57 8.50 -28.33
CA GLU A 60 6.12 9.83 -27.96
C GLU A 60 6.52 10.05 -26.49
N ALA A 61 7.61 10.78 -26.34
CA ALA A 61 7.99 11.36 -25.06
C ALA A 61 6.93 12.40 -24.70
N THR A 62 5.94 12.02 -23.93
CA THR A 62 5.09 12.97 -23.22
C THR A 62 5.97 13.72 -22.24
N THR A 63 6.29 14.94 -22.59
CA THR A 63 6.90 15.93 -21.72
C THR A 63 5.90 16.26 -20.62
N THR A 64 5.87 15.44 -19.58
CA THR A 64 5.21 15.79 -18.33
C THR A 64 6.04 16.89 -17.72
N THR A 65 5.48 18.07 -17.63
CA THR A 65 6.00 19.22 -16.90
C THR A 65 6.45 18.72 -15.52
N GLU A 66 7.75 18.67 -15.31
CA GLU A 66 8.36 18.34 -14.03
C GLU A 66 7.93 19.41 -13.00
N LYS A 67 6.83 19.16 -12.31
CA LYS A 67 6.64 19.68 -10.98
C LYS A 67 7.74 19.02 -10.16
N THR A 68 8.82 19.76 -9.86
CA THR A 68 9.95 19.29 -9.05
C THR A 68 9.39 18.55 -7.85
N SER A 69 9.42 17.23 -7.91
CA SER A 69 8.86 16.39 -6.87
C SER A 69 9.79 16.49 -5.68
N ALA A 70 9.29 16.97 -4.55
CA ALA A 70 10.03 16.96 -3.28
C ALA A 70 10.42 15.53 -2.83
N VAL A 71 9.99 14.52 -3.58
CA VAL A 71 10.34 13.10 -3.43
C VAL A 71 11.18 12.69 -4.62
N ALA A 72 12.51 12.78 -4.49
CA ALA A 72 13.46 12.43 -5.55
C ALA A 72 13.94 10.97 -5.48
N VAL A 73 13.88 10.37 -4.29
CA VAL A 73 14.26 8.97 -4.06
C VAL A 73 13.02 8.09 -4.22
N SER A 74 13.10 7.11 -5.12
CA SER A 74 12.01 6.15 -5.32
C SER A 74 11.89 5.15 -4.16
N LEU A 75 10.70 4.58 -4.00
CA LEU A 75 10.41 3.52 -3.04
C LEU A 75 11.41 2.35 -3.19
N GLU A 76 11.68 1.91 -4.42
CA GLU A 76 12.62 0.82 -4.72
C GLU A 76 14.04 1.14 -4.23
N LYS A 77 14.51 2.37 -4.41
CA LYS A 77 15.82 2.79 -3.92
C LYS A 77 15.91 2.74 -2.40
N VAL A 78 14.88 3.20 -1.70
CA VAL A 78 14.90 3.26 -0.25
C VAL A 78 14.77 1.86 0.36
N THR A 79 13.95 0.97 -0.21
CA THR A 79 13.85 -0.42 0.24
C THR A 79 15.15 -1.18 0.01
N THR A 80 15.79 -1.01 -1.17
CA THR A 80 17.11 -1.60 -1.46
C THR A 80 18.18 -1.09 -0.50
N ALA A 81 18.17 0.19 -0.15
CA ALA A 81 19.12 0.75 0.80
C ALA A 81 18.93 0.19 2.22
N PHE A 82 17.66 0.00 2.64
CA PHE A 82 17.33 -0.65 3.91
C PHE A 82 17.81 -2.10 3.94
N GLU A 83 17.46 -2.90 2.93
CA GLU A 83 17.86 -4.32 2.83
C GLU A 83 19.38 -4.49 2.79
N LYS A 84 20.08 -3.60 2.12
CA LYS A 84 21.56 -3.60 2.13
C LYS A 84 22.15 -3.32 3.50
N LYS A 85 21.51 -2.45 4.28
CA LYS A 85 21.97 -2.08 5.61
C LYS A 85 21.62 -3.13 6.67
N TYR A 86 20.46 -3.77 6.52
CA TYR A 86 19.92 -4.78 7.43
C TYR A 86 19.55 -6.06 6.67
N PRO A 87 20.53 -6.85 6.21
CA PRO A 87 20.30 -7.95 5.26
C PRO A 87 19.44 -9.09 5.81
N GLU A 88 19.38 -9.25 7.14
CA GLU A 88 18.54 -10.27 7.79
C GLU A 88 17.12 -9.77 8.08
N ALA A 89 16.89 -8.48 7.99
CA ALA A 89 15.59 -7.90 8.28
C ALA A 89 14.65 -7.95 7.07
N LYS A 90 13.36 -8.11 7.36
CA LYS A 90 12.27 -7.93 6.40
C LYS A 90 11.50 -6.67 6.74
N ILE A 91 11.16 -5.89 5.73
CA ILE A 91 10.35 -4.69 5.89
C ILE A 91 8.92 -5.11 6.27
N THR A 92 8.39 -4.50 7.32
CA THR A 92 7.04 -4.73 7.86
C THR A 92 6.12 -3.54 7.65
N SER A 93 6.68 -2.34 7.56
CA SER A 93 5.94 -1.11 7.26
C SER A 93 6.82 -0.16 6.45
N LEU A 94 6.22 0.58 5.55
CA LEU A 94 6.88 1.65 4.82
C LEU A 94 5.89 2.79 4.60
N GLN A 95 6.22 3.96 5.13
CA GLN A 95 5.41 5.15 5.04
C GLN A 95 6.19 6.28 4.36
N LEU A 96 5.52 7.06 3.52
CA LEU A 96 6.00 8.36 3.06
C LEU A 96 5.21 9.44 3.76
N ASP A 97 5.87 10.22 4.58
CA ASP A 97 5.28 11.27 5.39
C ASP A 97 5.92 12.63 5.08
N THR A 98 5.33 13.68 5.61
CA THR A 98 5.82 15.04 5.44
C THR A 98 5.87 15.80 6.77
N ASP A 99 6.99 16.44 7.04
CA ASP A 99 7.17 17.34 8.18
C ASP A 99 7.77 18.68 7.70
N PHE A 100 7.05 19.78 7.99
CA PHE A 100 7.40 21.14 7.55
C PHE A 100 7.72 21.24 6.05
N GLY A 101 6.99 20.49 5.21
CA GLY A 101 7.15 20.51 3.76
C GLY A 101 8.33 19.68 3.23
N ARG A 102 9.01 18.94 4.08
CA ARG A 102 10.04 17.97 3.70
C ARG A 102 9.46 16.57 3.75
N TYR A 103 9.71 15.79 2.73
CA TYR A 103 9.30 14.39 2.68
C TYR A 103 10.38 13.48 3.23
N PHE A 104 9.96 12.46 3.95
CA PHE A 104 10.82 11.40 4.45
C PHE A 104 10.08 10.07 4.43
N TYR A 105 10.85 9.02 4.27
CA TYR A 105 10.35 7.67 4.42
C TYR A 105 10.58 7.20 5.85
N GLU A 106 9.56 6.64 6.47
CA GLU A 106 9.68 5.84 7.68
C GLU A 106 9.60 4.38 7.28
N ILE A 107 10.60 3.58 7.67
CA ILE A 107 10.66 2.17 7.37
C ILE A 107 10.77 1.42 8.69
N GLU A 108 9.90 0.45 8.86
CA GLU A 108 10.01 -0.55 9.92
C GLU A 108 10.38 -1.89 9.30
N GLY A 109 11.19 -2.64 10.01
CA GLY A 109 11.57 -3.99 9.61
C GLY A 109 12.00 -4.82 10.79
N VAL A 110 11.92 -6.12 10.66
CA VAL A 110 12.25 -7.06 11.73
C VAL A 110 13.15 -8.18 11.23
N ASP A 111 14.09 -8.59 12.05
CA ASP A 111 14.78 -9.87 11.94
C ASP A 111 14.21 -10.88 12.96
N GLN A 112 14.93 -11.94 13.26
CA GLN A 112 14.47 -12.97 14.21
C GLN A 112 14.42 -12.48 15.66
N GLN A 113 15.07 -11.37 16.01
CA GLN A 113 15.24 -10.91 17.39
C GLN A 113 15.04 -9.43 17.58
N LYS A 114 15.12 -8.65 16.50
CA LYS A 114 15.17 -7.18 16.57
C LYS A 114 14.17 -6.54 15.62
N GLU A 115 13.70 -5.37 16.04
CA GLU A 115 12.98 -4.42 15.22
C GLU A 115 13.87 -3.22 14.90
N TYR A 116 13.76 -2.76 13.67
CA TYR A 116 14.51 -1.63 13.12
C TYR A 116 13.49 -0.57 12.69
N GLN A 117 13.67 0.65 13.15
CA GLN A 117 12.90 1.81 12.72
C GLN A 117 13.88 2.83 12.15
N VAL A 118 13.69 3.21 10.91
CA VAL A 118 14.59 4.15 10.23
C VAL A 118 13.80 5.25 9.52
N GLU A 119 14.35 6.46 9.57
CA GLU A 119 13.85 7.58 8.78
C GLU A 119 14.86 7.86 7.67
N VAL A 120 14.38 8.02 6.44
CA VAL A 120 15.22 8.30 5.27
C VAL A 120 14.71 9.57 4.59
N ASN A 121 15.58 10.53 4.36
CA ASN A 121 15.25 11.73 3.62
C ASN A 121 14.83 11.36 2.19
N ALA A 122 13.62 11.75 1.78
CA ALA A 122 13.07 11.38 0.49
C ALA A 122 13.65 12.16 -0.71
N GLU A 123 14.43 13.20 -0.44
CA GLU A 123 15.16 13.96 -1.46
C GLU A 123 16.57 13.40 -1.70
N THR A 124 17.30 13.06 -0.60
CA THR A 124 18.72 12.66 -0.67
C THR A 124 18.93 11.16 -0.55
N GLY A 125 18.03 10.42 0.10
CA GLY A 125 18.19 9.01 0.44
C GLY A 125 19.07 8.76 1.68
N GLU A 126 19.40 9.80 2.42
CA GLU A 126 20.19 9.67 3.65
C GLU A 126 19.33 9.17 4.81
N PHE A 127 19.89 8.26 5.59
CA PHE A 127 19.31 7.80 6.86
C PHE A 127 19.51 8.89 7.92
N THR A 128 18.41 9.45 8.41
CA THR A 128 18.43 10.58 9.34
C THR A 128 18.17 10.18 10.78
N LYS A 129 17.40 9.12 10.99
CA LYS A 129 17.13 8.53 12.30
C LYS A 129 17.17 7.02 12.23
N GLU A 130 17.68 6.40 13.27
CA GLU A 130 17.73 4.95 13.39
C GLU A 130 17.45 4.56 14.84
N LYS A 131 16.58 3.59 15.01
CA LYS A 131 16.28 2.96 16.29
C LYS A 131 16.27 1.45 16.09
N VAL A 132 16.91 0.74 17.02
CA VAL A 132 16.91 -0.73 17.03
C VAL A 132 16.48 -1.18 18.41
N GLU A 133 15.48 -2.02 18.47
CA GLU A 133 14.93 -2.59 19.71
C GLU A 133 14.94 -4.12 19.65
N THR A 134 14.95 -4.75 20.80
CA THR A 134 14.75 -6.19 20.88
C THR A 134 13.27 -6.48 20.89
N LEU A 135 12.82 -7.43 20.06
CA LEU A 135 11.44 -7.89 20.00
C LEU A 135 11.02 -8.54 21.34
N ASP A 136 9.76 -8.48 21.66
CA ASP A 136 9.20 -9.20 22.79
C ASP A 136 9.31 -10.72 22.54
N ALA A 137 9.32 -11.53 23.60
CA ALA A 137 9.65 -12.97 23.51
C ALA A 137 8.68 -13.76 22.62
N ASP A 138 7.44 -13.32 22.50
CA ASP A 138 6.39 -13.90 21.65
C ASP A 138 6.48 -13.46 20.17
N GLU A 139 7.21 -12.39 19.90
CA GLU A 139 7.47 -11.88 18.54
C GLU A 139 8.76 -12.44 17.92
N GLN A 140 9.67 -12.97 18.76
CA GLN A 140 10.99 -13.46 18.36
C GLN A 140 10.91 -14.75 17.52
N ASN A 141 12.09 -15.20 17.07
CA ASN A 141 12.28 -16.44 16.27
C ASN A 141 11.50 -16.42 14.94
N GLY A 142 11.32 -15.22 14.39
CA GLY A 142 10.67 -15.03 13.09
C GLY A 142 9.14 -15.01 13.13
N VAL A 143 8.51 -15.00 14.31
CA VAL A 143 7.04 -14.91 14.43
C VAL A 143 6.55 -13.61 13.80
N LYS A 144 7.00 -12.46 14.30
CA LYS A 144 6.62 -11.15 13.76
C LYS A 144 7.00 -11.00 12.28
N MET A 145 8.19 -11.50 11.90
CA MET A 145 8.63 -11.48 10.51
C MET A 145 7.66 -12.24 9.59
N GLN A 146 7.18 -13.40 9.99
CA GLN A 146 6.24 -14.19 9.20
C GLN A 146 4.87 -13.52 9.10
N GLU A 147 4.42 -12.90 10.17
CA GLU A 147 3.11 -12.26 10.22
C GLU A 147 3.07 -10.94 9.43
N GLU A 148 4.10 -10.10 9.60
CA GLU A 148 4.06 -8.71 9.16
C GLU A 148 4.92 -8.40 7.92
N ALA A 149 5.90 -9.27 7.53
CA ALA A 149 6.76 -8.97 6.40
C ALA A 149 5.95 -8.69 5.13
N LEU A 150 6.22 -7.54 4.52
CA LEU A 150 5.58 -7.12 3.28
C LEU A 150 6.03 -7.98 2.10
N ASP A 151 5.11 -8.30 1.21
CA ASP A 151 5.47 -8.74 -0.14
C ASP A 151 5.54 -7.51 -1.06
N LEU A 152 6.76 -7.07 -1.36
CA LEU A 152 7.01 -5.92 -2.23
C LEU A 152 7.19 -6.32 -3.70
N THR A 153 6.97 -7.60 -4.05
CA THR A 153 7.11 -8.06 -5.43
C THR A 153 5.92 -7.64 -6.27
N LYS A 154 6.17 -6.95 -7.40
CA LYS A 154 5.12 -6.56 -8.37
C LYS A 154 3.96 -5.76 -7.78
N ILE A 155 4.23 -4.95 -6.78
CA ILE A 155 3.21 -4.02 -6.25
C ILE A 155 2.94 -2.89 -7.25
N ILE A 156 1.73 -2.35 -7.20
CA ILE A 156 1.41 -1.12 -7.93
C ILE A 156 2.23 0.05 -7.38
N SER A 157 2.56 1.00 -8.23
CA SER A 157 3.35 2.15 -7.81
C SER A 157 2.55 3.08 -6.89
N ARG A 158 3.25 3.94 -6.14
CA ARG A 158 2.62 4.97 -5.32
C ARG A 158 1.70 5.88 -6.16
N GLU A 159 2.12 6.23 -7.38
CA GLU A 159 1.35 7.07 -8.30
C GLU A 159 0.06 6.37 -8.76
N GLN A 160 0.12 5.06 -8.97
CA GLN A 160 -1.07 4.26 -9.27
C GLN A 160 -2.01 4.19 -8.06
N ALA A 161 -1.46 3.95 -6.86
CA ALA A 161 -2.23 3.96 -5.62
C ALA A 161 -2.89 5.33 -5.38
N THR A 162 -2.15 6.44 -5.59
CA THR A 162 -2.66 7.82 -5.54
C THR A 162 -3.87 7.99 -6.47
N THR A 163 -3.72 7.62 -7.73
CA THR A 163 -4.80 7.77 -8.73
C THR A 163 -6.05 6.98 -8.34
N LEU A 164 -5.87 5.76 -7.82
CA LEU A 164 -6.97 4.92 -7.36
C LEU A 164 -7.67 5.50 -6.14
N ALA A 165 -6.89 5.98 -5.16
CA ALA A 165 -7.42 6.56 -3.93
C ALA A 165 -8.19 7.87 -4.19
N GLU A 166 -7.65 8.79 -4.97
CA GLU A 166 -8.31 10.05 -5.32
C GLU A 166 -9.60 9.80 -6.13
N LYS A 167 -9.59 8.84 -7.04
CA LYS A 167 -10.79 8.42 -7.78
C LYS A 167 -11.86 7.85 -6.85
N GLU A 168 -11.49 7.04 -5.87
CA GLU A 168 -12.41 6.46 -4.90
C GLU A 168 -12.95 7.52 -3.94
N ALA A 169 -12.09 8.40 -3.46
CA ALA A 169 -12.47 9.50 -2.58
C ALA A 169 -13.41 10.51 -3.26
N LYS A 170 -13.29 10.68 -4.59
CA LYS A 170 -14.04 11.62 -5.46
C LYS A 170 -13.70 13.09 -5.23
N VAL A 171 -12.97 13.43 -4.20
CA VAL A 171 -12.59 14.78 -3.79
C VAL A 171 -11.21 14.73 -3.13
N GLY A 172 -10.50 15.86 -3.14
CA GLY A 172 -9.24 16.02 -2.42
C GLY A 172 -8.00 15.51 -3.15
N GLN A 173 -6.89 15.53 -2.45
CA GLN A 173 -5.59 15.07 -2.92
C GLN A 173 -4.96 14.12 -1.91
N ALA A 174 -4.25 13.11 -2.40
CA ALA A 174 -3.47 12.20 -1.56
C ALA A 174 -2.31 12.96 -0.89
N THR A 175 -2.15 12.75 0.41
CA THR A 175 -1.14 13.44 1.23
C THR A 175 -0.20 12.49 1.94
N ASP A 176 -0.65 11.29 2.28
CA ASP A 176 0.11 10.31 3.05
C ASP A 176 -0.07 8.93 2.40
N TRP A 177 1.01 8.14 2.37
CA TRP A 177 1.02 6.80 1.78
C TRP A 177 1.73 5.85 2.72
N LYS A 178 1.10 4.71 2.98
CA LYS A 178 1.68 3.67 3.80
C LYS A 178 1.49 2.31 3.16
N LEU A 179 2.50 1.46 3.22
CA LEU A 179 2.43 0.04 2.92
C LEU A 179 2.43 -0.73 4.23
N GLU A 180 1.45 -1.58 4.39
CA GLU A 180 1.29 -2.48 5.53
C GLU A 180 0.79 -3.84 5.09
N LYS A 181 0.78 -4.79 6.02
CA LYS A 181 0.20 -6.12 5.79
C LYS A 181 -0.79 -6.45 6.90
N GLU A 182 -1.97 -6.87 6.51
CA GLU A 182 -3.00 -7.37 7.40
C GLU A 182 -3.64 -8.62 6.81
N LEU A 183 -3.85 -9.64 7.62
CA LEU A 183 -4.44 -10.93 7.20
C LEU A 183 -3.76 -11.55 5.97
N GLY A 184 -2.45 -11.35 5.84
CA GLY A 184 -1.65 -11.87 4.72
C GLY A 184 -1.70 -11.05 3.43
N ILE A 185 -2.41 -9.92 3.41
CA ILE A 185 -2.53 -9.03 2.25
C ILE A 185 -1.66 -7.81 2.48
N THR A 186 -0.69 -7.57 1.59
CA THR A 186 0.05 -6.31 1.53
C THR A 186 -0.83 -5.28 0.82
N TYR A 187 -1.04 -4.12 1.45
CA TYR A 187 -1.90 -3.07 0.92
C TYR A 187 -1.27 -1.69 1.05
N TRP A 188 -1.68 -0.80 0.17
CA TRP A 188 -1.49 0.62 0.31
C TRP A 188 -2.62 1.21 1.15
N GLU A 189 -2.29 1.98 2.17
CA GLU A 189 -3.17 2.90 2.83
C GLU A 189 -2.83 4.31 2.34
N VAL A 190 -3.80 4.96 1.69
CA VAL A 190 -3.63 6.30 1.14
C VAL A 190 -4.61 7.25 1.79
N LYS A 191 -4.10 8.32 2.40
CA LYS A 191 -4.92 9.38 2.98
C LYS A 191 -5.14 10.48 1.96
N VAL A 192 -6.39 10.74 1.66
CA VAL A 192 -6.84 11.82 0.78
C VAL A 192 -7.46 12.93 1.62
N LYS A 193 -7.01 14.16 1.44
CA LYS A 193 -7.48 15.31 2.22
C LYS A 193 -8.14 16.35 1.32
N GLU A 194 -9.29 16.89 1.79
CA GLU A 194 -9.94 18.05 1.23
C GLU A 194 -10.45 18.94 2.36
N GLY A 195 -9.79 20.08 2.57
CA GLY A 195 -10.06 20.95 3.72
C GLY A 195 -9.85 20.22 5.04
N GLN A 196 -10.94 20.06 5.82
CA GLN A 196 -10.91 19.34 7.11
C GLN A 196 -11.24 17.84 6.96
N GLN A 197 -11.77 17.44 5.82
CA GLN A 197 -12.14 16.03 5.58
C GLN A 197 -10.91 15.19 5.28
N LYS A 198 -10.88 14.00 5.88
CA LYS A 198 -9.91 12.96 5.59
C LYS A 198 -10.65 11.71 5.11
N ILE A 199 -10.14 11.13 4.07
CA ILE A 199 -10.61 9.87 3.53
C ILE A 199 -9.42 8.94 3.47
N GLU A 200 -9.54 7.79 4.10
CA GLU A 200 -8.53 6.74 4.07
C GLU A 200 -8.99 5.64 3.13
N VAL A 201 -8.15 5.30 2.17
CA VAL A 201 -8.44 4.28 1.16
C VAL A 201 -7.39 3.19 1.25
N LYS A 202 -7.82 1.96 1.57
CA LYS A 202 -6.95 0.77 1.55
C LYS A 202 -7.09 0.06 0.20
N ILE A 203 -5.96 -0.22 -0.41
CA ILE A 203 -5.85 -0.75 -1.77
C ILE A 203 -4.92 -1.96 -1.75
N ASP A 204 -5.38 -3.11 -2.20
CA ASP A 204 -4.53 -4.28 -2.39
C ASP A 204 -3.32 -3.91 -3.27
N ALA A 205 -2.12 -4.07 -2.74
CA ALA A 205 -0.91 -3.57 -3.36
C ALA A 205 -0.54 -4.31 -4.66
N HIS A 206 -1.05 -5.50 -4.88
CA HIS A 206 -0.75 -6.29 -6.08
C HIS A 206 -1.79 -6.12 -7.19
N SER A 207 -3.07 -6.10 -6.81
CA SER A 207 -4.17 -6.05 -7.78
C SER A 207 -4.72 -4.65 -8.04
N GLY A 208 -4.45 -3.68 -7.16
CA GLY A 208 -5.05 -2.34 -7.21
C GLY A 208 -6.53 -2.32 -6.81
N LYS A 209 -7.05 -3.41 -6.23
CA LYS A 209 -8.44 -3.48 -5.78
C LYS A 209 -8.62 -2.66 -4.50
N ILE A 210 -9.66 -1.83 -4.45
CA ILE A 210 -10.07 -1.14 -3.22
C ILE A 210 -10.56 -2.18 -2.21
N LEU A 211 -9.99 -2.17 -1.02
CA LEU A 211 -10.34 -3.05 0.09
C LEU A 211 -11.35 -2.37 1.02
N THR A 212 -11.02 -1.18 1.49
CA THR A 212 -11.89 -0.36 2.35
C THR A 212 -11.75 1.12 2.02
N THR A 213 -12.78 1.89 2.37
CA THR A 213 -12.77 3.36 2.31
C THR A 213 -13.41 3.88 3.58
N GLU A 214 -12.66 4.61 4.37
CA GLU A 214 -13.09 5.20 5.63
C GLU A 214 -13.10 6.73 5.51
N ARG A 215 -14.08 7.39 6.12
CA ARG A 215 -14.22 8.84 6.14
C ARG A 215 -14.26 9.31 7.57
N ASP A 216 -13.35 10.22 7.90
CA ASP A 216 -13.42 10.94 9.18
C ASP A 216 -14.40 12.12 9.00
N ASP A 217 -15.52 12.07 9.71
CA ASP A 217 -16.54 13.13 9.75
C ASP A 217 -16.17 14.21 10.75
#